data_643a0b6d1fc65f6f93975aa0e09726ab
#
_entry.id   643a0b6d1fc65f6f93975aa0e09726ab
#
_cell.length_a   1.000
_cell.length_b   1.000
_cell.length_c   1.000
_cell.angle_alpha   90.00
_cell.angle_beta   90.00
_cell.angle_gamma   90.00
#
_symmetry.space_group_name_H-M   'P 1'
#
loop_
_entity.id
_entity.type
_entity.pdbx_description
1 polymer ?
#
loop_
_entity_poly.entity_id
_entity_poly.type
_entity_poly.pdbx_seq_one_letter_code
_entity_poly.pdbx_strand_id
1 'polypeptide(L)'
;MDTPNNFSMKLNEILSNSNFAKFGDSLVNFIYNASIFEVTQKLQGVKVWDQCLAKACRNSPLRSFMGGRKNAGELGDAVEAFLGYLYLKNKLVLFEMISHLTRFIRKNSDLYYRNEKDLCANAFSYLLNLYCEKKDIST
;
A
#
# COMPACT_ATOMS: atom_id res chain seq x y z
N MET A 1 -19.13 17.93 8.30
CA MET A 1 -18.56 16.71 7.74
C MET A 1 -17.76 15.95 8.78
N ASP A 2 -17.91 14.69 8.79
CA ASP A 2 -17.16 13.88 9.72
C ASP A 2 -15.69 13.93 9.40
N THR A 3 -14.93 13.96 10.43
CA THR A 3 -13.50 14.04 10.32
C THR A 3 -12.90 12.66 10.44
N PRO A 4 -11.61 12.53 10.18
CA PRO A 4 -10.91 11.27 10.41
C PRO A 4 -11.07 10.71 11.81
N ASN A 5 -11.47 11.52 12.78
CA ASN A 5 -11.68 11.03 14.14
C ASN A 5 -12.76 9.96 14.23
N ASN A 6 -13.64 9.91 13.24
CA ASN A 6 -14.75 8.96 13.26
C ASN A 6 -14.42 7.66 12.55
N PHE A 7 -13.17 7.49 12.13
CA PHE A 7 -12.75 6.25 11.50
C PHE A 7 -12.41 5.24 12.60
N SER A 8 -13.45 4.61 13.15
CA SER A 8 -13.30 3.59 14.17
C SER A 8 -13.76 2.23 13.67
N MET A 9 -13.69 2.05 12.37
CA MET A 9 -14.13 0.80 11.74
C MET A 9 -13.19 -0.33 12.08
N LYS A 10 -13.74 -1.54 12.11
CA LYS A 10 -12.91 -2.73 12.26
C LYS A 10 -12.10 -2.94 10.99
N LEU A 11 -10.93 -3.56 11.16
CA LEU A 11 -10.02 -3.73 10.04
C LEU A 11 -10.66 -4.48 8.87
N ASN A 12 -11.39 -5.56 9.15
CA ASN A 12 -12.01 -6.32 8.07
C ASN A 12 -13.03 -5.49 7.30
N GLU A 13 -13.70 -4.53 7.96
CA GLU A 13 -14.62 -3.64 7.29
C GLU A 13 -13.89 -2.64 6.40
N ILE A 14 -12.74 -2.16 6.87
CA ILE A 14 -11.92 -1.24 6.10
C ILE A 14 -11.44 -1.92 4.83
N LEU A 15 -10.95 -3.14 4.95
CA LEU A 15 -10.35 -3.85 3.83
C LEU A 15 -11.35 -4.17 2.72
N SER A 16 -12.63 -4.22 3.04
CA SER A 16 -13.67 -4.47 2.05
C SER A 16 -14.43 -3.20 1.64
N ASN A 17 -14.00 -2.04 2.10
CA ASN A 17 -14.69 -0.78 1.82
C ASN A 17 -14.25 -0.21 0.49
N SER A 18 -15.18 -0.15 -0.47
CA SER A 18 -14.84 0.27 -1.82
C SER A 18 -14.44 1.74 -1.91
N ASN A 19 -14.97 2.58 -1.02
CA ASN A 19 -14.60 4.00 -1.05
C ASN A 19 -13.18 4.21 -0.58
N PHE A 20 -12.75 3.48 0.46
CA PHE A 20 -11.34 3.54 0.87
C PHE A 20 -10.44 2.98 -0.21
N ALA A 21 -10.88 1.92 -0.92
CA ALA A 21 -10.07 1.35 -1.99
C ALA A 21 -9.89 2.36 -3.13
N LYS A 22 -10.95 3.04 -3.53
CA LYS A 22 -10.88 4.04 -4.60
C LYS A 22 -9.95 5.18 -4.23
N PHE A 23 -10.07 5.66 -2.99
CA PHE A 23 -9.17 6.71 -2.52
C PHE A 23 -7.74 6.22 -2.47
N GLY A 24 -7.55 5.00 -1.95
CA GLY A 24 -6.23 4.41 -1.84
C GLY A 24 -5.57 4.13 -3.18
N ASP A 25 -6.36 3.90 -4.23
CA ASP A 25 -5.81 3.72 -5.57
C ASP A 25 -4.97 4.93 -5.97
N SER A 26 -5.51 6.13 -5.77
CA SER A 26 -4.76 7.36 -6.08
C SER A 26 -3.52 7.49 -5.22
N LEU A 27 -3.65 7.17 -3.93
CA LEU A 27 -2.54 7.26 -2.99
C LEU A 27 -1.41 6.30 -3.36
N VAL A 28 -1.75 5.06 -3.64
CA VAL A 28 -0.77 4.02 -3.97
C VAL A 28 0.02 4.40 -5.22
N ASN A 29 -0.68 4.88 -6.23
CA ASN A 29 -0.01 5.30 -7.46
C ASN A 29 0.91 6.48 -7.21
N PHE A 30 0.48 7.43 -6.42
CA PHE A 30 1.30 8.61 -6.14
C PHE A 30 2.56 8.24 -5.36
N ILE A 31 2.42 7.48 -4.26
CA ILE A 31 3.59 7.19 -3.44
C ILE A 31 4.60 6.32 -4.19
N TYR A 32 4.12 5.42 -5.03
CA TYR A 32 5.02 4.59 -5.82
C TYR A 32 5.82 5.44 -6.81
N ASN A 33 5.12 6.26 -7.60
CA ASN A 33 5.79 7.05 -8.62
C ASN A 33 6.70 8.12 -8.02
N ALA A 34 6.31 8.69 -6.88
CA ALA A 34 7.17 9.63 -6.16
C ALA A 34 8.44 8.95 -5.70
N SER A 35 8.34 7.72 -5.20
CA SER A 35 9.50 6.97 -4.73
C SER A 35 10.43 6.60 -5.88
N ILE A 36 9.88 6.22 -7.01
CA ILE A 36 10.70 5.94 -8.19
C ILE A 36 11.48 7.19 -8.60
N PHE A 37 10.84 8.36 -8.58
CA PHE A 37 11.52 9.60 -8.91
C PHE A 37 12.67 9.89 -7.94
N GLU A 38 12.45 9.65 -6.63
CA GLU A 38 13.48 9.90 -5.65
C GLU A 38 14.72 9.05 -5.89
N VAL A 39 14.54 7.84 -6.40
CA VAL A 39 15.67 6.94 -6.63
C VAL A 39 16.31 7.14 -7.99
N THR A 40 15.51 7.32 -9.03
CA THR A 40 15.98 7.26 -10.41
C THR A 40 15.95 8.60 -11.12
N GLN A 41 15.30 9.61 -10.57
CA GLN A 41 15.02 10.90 -11.22
C GLN A 41 14.15 10.76 -12.45
N LYS A 42 13.52 9.59 -12.64
CA LYS A 42 12.64 9.35 -13.77
C LYS A 42 11.23 9.77 -13.41
N LEU A 43 10.65 10.63 -14.21
CA LEU A 43 9.25 11.02 -14.06
C LEU A 43 8.37 10.01 -14.77
N GLN A 44 7.54 9.31 -14.02
CA GLN A 44 6.60 8.36 -14.59
C GLN A 44 5.27 8.45 -13.86
N GLY A 45 4.20 8.02 -14.55
CA GLY A 45 2.87 7.98 -13.96
C GLY A 45 2.27 6.59 -14.11
N VAL A 46 2.99 5.60 -13.62
CA VAL A 46 2.56 4.22 -13.73
C VAL A 46 1.37 3.98 -12.81
N LYS A 47 0.37 3.26 -13.31
CA LYS A 47 -0.68 2.74 -12.46
C LYS A 47 -0.16 1.42 -11.86
N VAL A 48 -0.09 1.37 -10.54
CA VAL A 48 0.42 0.18 -9.86
C VAL A 48 -0.48 -1.02 -10.20
N TRP A 49 0.16 -2.13 -10.56
CA TRP A 49 -0.54 -3.30 -11.06
C TRP A 49 -1.28 -4.03 -9.95
N ASP A 50 -2.53 -4.42 -10.23
CA ASP A 50 -3.35 -5.14 -9.24
C ASP A 50 -2.66 -6.42 -8.79
N GLN A 51 -2.01 -7.13 -9.71
CA GLN A 51 -1.32 -8.37 -9.37
C GLN A 51 -0.17 -8.14 -8.41
N CYS A 52 0.49 -6.99 -8.52
CA CYS A 52 1.59 -6.65 -7.62
C CYS A 52 1.07 -6.38 -6.21
N LEU A 53 -0.03 -5.65 -6.12
CA LEU A 53 -0.65 -5.40 -4.81
C LEU A 53 -1.19 -6.69 -4.21
N ALA A 54 -1.77 -7.56 -5.02
CA ALA A 54 -2.25 -8.85 -4.55
C ALA A 54 -1.12 -9.69 -3.98
N LYS A 55 0.01 -9.74 -4.69
CA LYS A 55 1.18 -10.47 -4.21
C LYS A 55 1.70 -9.87 -2.91
N ALA A 56 1.74 -8.54 -2.84
CA ALA A 56 2.16 -7.86 -1.62
C ALA A 56 1.24 -8.21 -0.44
N CYS A 57 -0.07 -8.27 -0.69
CA CYS A 57 -1.02 -8.65 0.34
C CYS A 57 -0.77 -10.07 0.83
N ARG A 58 -0.59 -11.01 -0.10
CA ARG A 58 -0.35 -12.41 0.26
C ARG A 58 0.95 -12.58 1.05
N ASN A 59 1.92 -11.72 0.82
CA ASN A 59 3.22 -11.79 1.48
C ASN A 59 3.31 -10.87 2.70
N SER A 60 2.18 -10.50 3.26
CA SER A 60 2.13 -9.63 4.43
C SER A 60 1.09 -10.17 5.41
N PRO A 61 1.13 -9.71 6.67
CA PRO A 61 0.11 -10.10 7.65
C PRO A 61 -1.29 -9.65 7.27
N LEU A 62 -1.42 -8.70 6.34
CA LEU A 62 -2.72 -8.17 5.96
C LEU A 62 -3.66 -9.27 5.48
N ARG A 63 -3.12 -10.25 4.74
CA ARG A 63 -3.94 -11.35 4.21
C ARG A 63 -4.67 -12.10 5.32
N SER A 64 -4.06 -12.25 6.49
CA SER A 64 -4.67 -13.01 7.59
C SER A 64 -5.89 -12.31 8.19
N PHE A 65 -6.06 -11.02 7.94
CA PHE A 65 -7.24 -10.29 8.43
C PHE A 65 -8.42 -10.39 7.47
N MET A 66 -8.23 -11.05 6.34
CA MET A 66 -9.29 -11.23 5.34
C MET A 66 -9.74 -12.67 5.36
N GLY A 67 -11.03 -12.89 5.39
CA GLY A 67 -11.56 -14.24 5.41
C GLY A 67 -11.70 -14.82 4.00
N GLY A 68 -11.80 -16.14 3.95
CA GLY A 68 -12.20 -16.83 2.75
C GLY A 68 -11.21 -16.76 1.60
N ARG A 69 -11.69 -17.21 0.45
CA ARG A 69 -10.92 -17.15 -0.79
C ARG A 69 -11.08 -15.78 -1.42
N LYS A 70 -9.97 -15.22 -1.91
CA LYS A 70 -9.97 -13.87 -2.49
C LYS A 70 -9.23 -13.91 -3.82
N ASN A 71 -9.78 -13.20 -4.81
CA ASN A 71 -9.08 -13.05 -6.09
C ASN A 71 -8.11 -11.85 -6.02
N ALA A 72 -7.30 -11.69 -7.08
CA ALA A 72 -6.28 -10.65 -7.10
C ALA A 72 -6.86 -9.26 -6.97
N GLY A 73 -8.02 -9.01 -7.61
CA GLY A 73 -8.66 -7.70 -7.50
C GLY A 73 -9.06 -7.38 -6.08
N GLU A 74 -9.62 -8.34 -5.36
CA GLU A 74 -10.02 -8.14 -3.97
C GLU A 74 -8.82 -7.92 -3.07
N LEU A 75 -7.74 -8.64 -3.30
CA LEU A 75 -6.53 -8.47 -2.50
C LEU A 75 -5.89 -7.10 -2.76
N GLY A 76 -5.85 -6.68 -4.03
CA GLY A 76 -5.33 -5.35 -4.36
C GLY A 76 -6.17 -4.24 -3.75
N ASP A 77 -7.50 -4.38 -3.83
CA ASP A 77 -8.40 -3.40 -3.24
C ASP A 77 -8.17 -3.28 -1.74
N ALA A 78 -7.91 -4.41 -1.08
CA ALA A 78 -7.66 -4.39 0.36
C ALA A 78 -6.39 -3.60 0.70
N VAL A 79 -5.34 -3.75 -0.10
CA VAL A 79 -4.10 -2.99 0.11
C VAL A 79 -4.37 -1.49 -0.05
N GLU A 80 -5.09 -1.14 -1.10
CA GLU A 80 -5.42 0.27 -1.36
C GLU A 80 -6.27 0.83 -0.22
N ALA A 81 -7.28 0.08 0.22
CA ALA A 81 -8.14 0.53 1.31
C ALA A 81 -7.35 0.70 2.60
N PHE A 82 -6.46 -0.23 2.90
CA PHE A 82 -5.65 -0.18 4.11
C PHE A 82 -4.76 1.06 4.14
N LEU A 83 -4.02 1.28 3.07
CA LEU A 83 -3.11 2.43 3.00
C LEU A 83 -3.87 3.75 2.97
N GLY A 84 -4.99 3.77 2.25
CA GLY A 84 -5.86 4.95 2.23
C GLY A 84 -6.39 5.28 3.61
N TYR A 85 -6.81 4.27 4.36
CA TYR A 85 -7.30 4.45 5.72
C TYR A 85 -6.19 5.00 6.63
N LEU A 86 -4.99 4.45 6.54
CA LEU A 86 -3.88 4.93 7.35
C LEU A 86 -3.59 6.40 7.09
N TYR A 87 -3.61 6.80 5.83
CA TYR A 87 -3.39 8.21 5.51
C TYR A 87 -4.48 9.10 6.09
N LEU A 88 -5.74 8.67 5.97
CA LEU A 88 -6.85 9.49 6.48
C LEU A 88 -6.83 9.59 7.99
N LYS A 89 -6.38 8.52 8.66
CA LYS A 89 -6.26 8.51 10.12
C LYS A 89 -5.10 9.38 10.59
N ASN A 90 -3.99 9.36 9.85
CA ASN A 90 -2.80 10.14 10.21
C ASN A 90 -2.13 10.64 8.94
N LYS A 91 -2.38 11.88 8.59
CA LYS A 91 -1.93 12.44 7.32
C LYS A 91 -0.42 12.55 7.20
N LEU A 92 0.30 12.55 8.33
CA LEU A 92 1.76 12.60 8.29
C LEU A 92 2.37 11.31 7.74
N VAL A 93 1.59 10.23 7.72
CA VAL A 93 2.08 8.94 7.24
C VAL A 93 2.43 8.97 5.76
N LEU A 94 1.91 9.93 5.00
CA LEU A 94 2.24 10.05 3.58
C LEU A 94 3.74 10.17 3.36
N PHE A 95 4.38 11.05 4.12
CA PHE A 95 5.81 11.26 4.03
C PHE A 95 6.57 9.97 4.38
N GLU A 96 6.11 9.28 5.43
CA GLU A 96 6.72 8.02 5.84
C GLU A 96 6.59 6.96 4.75
N MET A 97 5.43 6.87 4.13
CA MET A 97 5.21 5.88 3.09
C MET A 97 6.20 6.06 1.94
N ILE A 98 6.36 7.31 1.49
CA ILE A 98 7.32 7.59 0.41
C ILE A 98 8.73 7.28 0.86
N SER A 99 9.09 7.65 2.09
CA SER A 99 10.44 7.39 2.61
C SER A 99 10.75 5.90 2.68
N HIS A 100 9.80 5.11 3.16
CA HIS A 100 10.01 3.67 3.29
C HIS A 100 10.14 3.01 1.92
N LEU A 101 9.27 3.38 0.98
CA LEU A 101 9.36 2.84 -0.37
C LEU A 101 10.67 3.25 -1.03
N THR A 102 11.04 4.53 -0.90
CA THR A 102 12.29 5.03 -1.47
C THR A 102 13.48 4.25 -0.97
N ARG A 103 13.54 4.01 0.35
CA ARG A 103 14.65 3.26 0.94
C ARG A 103 14.70 1.84 0.38
N PHE A 104 13.56 1.17 0.30
CA PHE A 104 13.52 -0.18 -0.22
C PHE A 104 13.95 -0.22 -1.69
N ILE A 105 13.39 0.68 -2.49
CA ILE A 105 13.69 0.71 -3.92
C ILE A 105 15.15 1.03 -4.17
N ARG A 106 15.72 1.95 -3.37
CA ARG A 106 17.15 2.30 -3.52
C ARG A 106 18.06 1.10 -3.29
N LYS A 107 17.73 0.28 -2.30
CA LYS A 107 18.53 -0.91 -2.00
C LYS A 107 18.33 -2.00 -3.05
N ASN A 108 17.26 -1.95 -3.83
CA ASN A 108 16.92 -2.97 -4.80
C ASN A 108 16.77 -2.38 -6.20
N SER A 109 17.55 -1.35 -6.51
CA SER A 109 17.40 -0.64 -7.77
C SER A 109 17.69 -1.51 -8.98
N ASP A 110 18.54 -2.52 -8.85
CA ASP A 110 18.79 -3.44 -9.94
C ASP A 110 17.51 -4.17 -10.34
N LEU A 111 16.69 -4.52 -9.37
CA LEU A 111 15.44 -5.21 -9.65
C LEU A 111 14.47 -4.31 -10.41
N TYR A 112 14.49 -3.00 -10.11
CA TYR A 112 13.65 -2.06 -10.85
C TYR A 112 13.92 -2.16 -12.36
N TYR A 113 15.21 -2.20 -12.74
CA TYR A 113 15.57 -2.23 -14.15
C TYR A 113 15.40 -3.60 -14.79
N ARG A 114 15.45 -4.67 -13.99
CA ARG A 114 15.27 -6.02 -14.51
C ARG A 114 13.80 -6.43 -14.59
N ASN A 115 13.02 -6.05 -13.58
CA ASN A 115 11.61 -6.47 -13.49
C ASN A 115 10.89 -5.52 -12.54
N GLU A 116 10.34 -4.45 -13.11
CA GLU A 116 9.70 -3.41 -12.31
C GLU A 116 8.50 -3.95 -11.52
N LYS A 117 7.75 -4.90 -12.10
CA LYS A 117 6.59 -5.45 -11.41
C LYS A 117 7.01 -6.20 -10.15
N ASP A 118 8.08 -6.98 -10.22
CA ASP A 118 8.59 -7.67 -9.03
C ASP A 118 9.07 -6.69 -7.99
N LEU A 119 9.78 -5.64 -8.41
CA LEU A 119 10.19 -4.61 -7.47
C LEU A 119 9.00 -3.98 -6.78
N CYS A 120 7.97 -3.63 -7.55
CA CYS A 120 6.79 -2.99 -7.03
C CYS A 120 6.10 -3.88 -5.99
N ALA A 121 5.92 -5.15 -6.32
CA ALA A 121 5.29 -6.10 -5.40
C ALA A 121 6.08 -6.22 -4.11
N ASN A 122 7.40 -6.35 -4.22
CA ASN A 122 8.26 -6.50 -3.05
C ASN A 122 8.29 -5.23 -2.20
N ALA A 123 8.28 -4.07 -2.84
CA ALA A 123 8.29 -2.80 -2.13
C ALA A 123 7.02 -2.62 -1.31
N PHE A 124 5.87 -2.93 -1.89
CA PHE A 124 4.62 -2.82 -1.15
C PHE A 124 4.48 -3.90 -0.09
N SER A 125 5.03 -5.09 -0.32
CA SER A 125 5.09 -6.11 0.73
C SER A 125 5.89 -5.59 1.92
N TYR A 126 7.03 -4.99 1.67
CA TYR A 126 7.84 -4.40 2.72
C TYR A 126 7.05 -3.33 3.49
N LEU A 127 6.36 -2.45 2.76
CA LEU A 127 5.58 -1.39 3.38
C LEU A 127 4.46 -1.95 4.26
N LEU A 128 3.73 -2.93 3.74
CA LEU A 128 2.65 -3.55 4.49
C LEU A 128 3.15 -4.24 5.75
N ASN A 129 4.28 -4.94 5.65
CA ASN A 129 4.85 -5.60 6.84
C ASN A 129 5.23 -4.59 7.91
N LEU A 130 5.76 -3.43 7.52
CA LEU A 130 6.08 -2.38 8.48
C LEU A 130 4.84 -1.91 9.21
N TYR A 131 3.77 -1.64 8.49
CA TYR A 131 2.57 -1.06 9.11
C TYR A 131 1.74 -2.09 9.85
N CYS A 132 1.75 -3.34 9.42
CA CYS A 132 1.00 -4.38 10.12
C CYS A 132 1.64 -4.78 11.43
N GLU A 133 2.92 -4.46 11.65
CA GLU A 133 3.59 -4.74 12.91
C GLU A 133 3.30 -3.71 13.98
N LYS A 134 2.71 -2.58 13.62
CA LYS A 134 2.44 -1.51 14.57
C LYS A 134 1.17 -1.82 15.35
N LYS A 135 1.21 -1.55 16.64
CA LYS A 135 0.12 -1.92 17.55
C LYS A 135 -1.20 -1.23 17.25
N ASP A 136 -1.15 -0.01 16.75
CA ASP A 136 -2.36 0.76 16.52
C ASP A 136 -3.17 0.25 15.34
N ILE A 137 -2.67 -0.72 14.60
CA ILE A 137 -3.39 -1.29 13.47
C ILE A 137 -4.26 -2.45 13.92
N SER A 138 -3.88 -3.12 14.99
CA SER A 138 -4.55 -4.34 15.41
C SER A 138 -5.83 -4.12 16.20
N THR A 139 -6.23 -2.88 16.41
CA THR A 139 -7.45 -2.59 17.16
C THR A 139 -8.68 -2.30 16.28
#